data_eaef22100acd709a7e080bfda2e17398
#
_entry.id   eaef22100acd709a7e080bfda2e17398
#
_cell.length_a   1.000
_cell.length_b   1.000
_cell.length_c   1.000
_cell.angle_alpha   90.00
_cell.angle_beta   90.00
_cell.angle_gamma   90.00
#
_symmetry.space_group_name_H-M   'P 1'
#
loop_
_entity.id
_entity.type
_entity.pdbx_description
1 polymer ?
#
loop_
_entity_poly.entity_id
_entity_poly.type
_entity_poly.pdbx_seq_one_letter_code
_entity_poly.pdbx_strand_id
1 'polypeptide(L)'
;DKKEIAVSDFFASDGFVRGHSFHGKRVLSFEEIREKYGNFLILLAFGSSLANVMENIRSLAEQYPLYAPDVPVCGGELFDIGFYRENLSLIEKARTLFADDLSRSVFDDIISYKLSGNISYLHHADSPKREALTGVLSGSYTAYADLGAYTGDTVRETVESFPSIREIVAFEPSAKPYQKLTALCETLDGIRCRLYPLC
;
A
#
# COMPACT_ATOMS: atom_id res chain seq x y z
N ASP A 1 12.64 -2.84 20.78
CA ASP A 1 12.07 -1.53 20.52
C ASP A 1 13.14 -0.44 20.63
N LYS A 2 13.59 0.08 19.47
CA LYS A 2 14.71 1.07 19.41
C LYS A 2 14.33 2.46 19.99
N LYS A 3 13.05 2.75 20.21
CA LYS A 3 12.55 4.05 20.70
C LYS A 3 11.97 3.95 22.11
N GLU A 4 12.06 2.79 22.77
CA GLU A 4 11.53 2.53 24.13
C GLU A 4 10.05 2.88 24.35
N ILE A 5 9.26 2.83 23.24
CA ILE A 5 7.81 3.08 23.32
C ILE A 5 7.13 1.84 23.90
N ALA A 6 6.52 2.01 25.08
CA ALA A 6 5.77 0.95 25.71
C ALA A 6 4.39 0.79 25.05
N VAL A 7 4.13 -0.37 24.47
CA VAL A 7 2.80 -0.75 23.97
C VAL A 7 2.01 -1.36 25.14
N SER A 8 0.88 -0.74 25.50
CA SER A 8 0.07 -1.18 26.64
C SER A 8 -0.61 -2.51 26.36
N ASP A 9 -1.29 -2.65 25.23
CA ASP A 9 -1.93 -3.89 24.79
C ASP A 9 -2.05 -4.00 23.27
N PHE A 10 -2.49 -5.17 22.80
CA PHE A 10 -2.79 -5.44 21.41
C PHE A 10 -4.26 -5.81 21.26
N PHE A 11 -4.90 -5.31 20.23
CA PHE A 11 -6.25 -5.70 19.88
C PHE A 11 -6.38 -6.01 18.38
N ALA A 12 -7.41 -6.74 18.03
CA ALA A 12 -7.76 -7.05 16.65
C ALA A 12 -9.24 -6.76 16.42
N SER A 13 -9.63 -6.57 15.15
CA SER A 13 -11.04 -6.51 14.77
C SER A 13 -11.75 -7.83 15.16
N ASP A 14 -13.03 -7.76 15.54
CA ASP A 14 -13.77 -8.86 16.18
C ASP A 14 -13.68 -10.21 15.46
N GLY A 15 -13.69 -10.22 14.13
CA GLY A 15 -13.51 -11.44 13.33
C GLY A 15 -12.10 -12.07 13.42
N PHE A 16 -11.13 -11.39 14.01
CA PHE A 16 -9.72 -11.81 14.12
C PHE A 16 -9.26 -12.06 15.56
N VAL A 17 -10.14 -11.85 16.55
CA VAL A 17 -9.88 -12.20 17.95
C VAL A 17 -9.99 -13.72 18.10
N ARG A 18 -8.84 -14.42 18.09
CA ARG A 18 -8.76 -15.89 18.09
C ARG A 18 -8.18 -16.46 19.38
N GLY A 19 -8.15 -15.69 20.45
CA GLY A 19 -7.56 -16.14 21.73
C GLY A 19 -6.02 -16.26 21.71
N HIS A 20 -5.35 -15.70 20.69
CA HIS A 20 -3.90 -15.71 20.57
C HIS A 20 -3.26 -14.69 21.52
N SER A 21 -2.01 -14.96 21.87
CA SER A 21 -1.13 -14.00 22.53
C SER A 21 -0.09 -13.45 21.54
N PHE A 22 0.26 -12.18 21.71
CA PHE A 22 1.31 -11.51 20.97
C PHE A 22 2.24 -10.79 21.96
N HIS A 23 3.54 -11.04 21.87
CA HIS A 23 4.54 -10.54 22.83
C HIS A 23 4.15 -10.78 24.30
N GLY A 24 3.63 -11.97 24.62
CA GLY A 24 3.23 -12.35 25.97
C GLY A 24 1.94 -11.73 26.51
N LYS A 25 1.23 -10.93 25.71
CA LYS A 25 -0.06 -10.32 26.02
C LYS A 25 -1.18 -10.97 25.22
N ARG A 26 -2.34 -11.18 25.84
CA ARG A 26 -3.54 -11.64 25.12
C ARG A 26 -3.99 -10.57 24.12
N VAL A 27 -4.32 -10.97 22.90
CA VAL A 27 -4.95 -10.06 21.93
C VAL A 27 -6.41 -9.88 22.34
N LEU A 28 -6.80 -8.64 22.57
CA LEU A 28 -8.12 -8.23 23.05
C LEU A 28 -9.06 -7.90 21.89
N SER A 29 -10.36 -7.84 22.13
CA SER A 29 -11.29 -7.17 21.24
C SER A 29 -11.21 -5.65 21.39
N PHE A 30 -11.77 -4.92 20.42
CA PHE A 30 -11.84 -3.46 20.54
C PHE A 30 -12.68 -3.02 21.75
N GLU A 31 -13.74 -3.75 22.05
CA GLU A 31 -14.62 -3.47 23.18
C GLU A 31 -13.91 -3.65 24.52
N GLU A 32 -13.13 -4.74 24.68
CA GLU A 32 -12.30 -4.97 25.87
C GLU A 32 -11.26 -3.85 26.08
N ILE A 33 -10.65 -3.32 24.99
CA ILE A 33 -9.72 -2.19 25.07
C ILE A 33 -10.43 -0.92 25.51
N ARG A 34 -11.60 -0.64 24.95
CA ARG A 34 -12.41 0.54 25.28
C ARG A 34 -12.85 0.54 26.75
N GLU A 35 -13.30 -0.59 27.24
CA GLU A 35 -13.68 -0.76 28.66
C GLU A 35 -12.47 -0.62 29.61
N LYS A 36 -11.33 -1.16 29.20
CA LYS A 36 -10.12 -1.17 30.02
C LYS A 36 -9.47 0.20 30.15
N TYR A 37 -9.42 0.98 29.06
CA TYR A 37 -8.61 2.21 28.99
C TYR A 37 -9.46 3.49 28.87
N GLY A 38 -10.67 3.43 28.34
CA GLY A 38 -11.52 4.58 28.08
C GLY A 38 -10.96 5.52 27.02
N ASN A 39 -9.79 6.09 27.24
CA ASN A 39 -9.07 6.94 26.28
C ASN A 39 -7.68 6.36 26.00
N PHE A 40 -7.34 6.22 24.73
CA PHE A 40 -6.10 5.61 24.26
C PHE A 40 -5.75 6.07 22.85
N LEU A 41 -4.51 5.83 22.45
CA LEU A 41 -3.99 6.06 21.11
C LEU A 41 -3.84 4.71 20.40
N ILE A 42 -4.23 4.65 19.12
CA ILE A 42 -4.12 3.47 18.29
C ILE A 42 -2.89 3.58 17.38
N LEU A 43 -2.03 2.55 17.42
CA LEU A 43 -0.98 2.35 16.43
C LEU A 43 -1.40 1.22 15.48
N LEU A 44 -1.69 1.57 14.23
CA LEU A 44 -2.04 0.59 13.20
C LEU A 44 -0.77 -0.15 12.76
N ALA A 45 -0.77 -1.48 12.86
CA ALA A 45 0.39 -2.33 12.58
C ALA A 45 0.24 -3.19 11.32
N PHE A 46 -0.70 -2.86 10.44
CA PHE A 46 -0.93 -3.57 9.18
C PHE A 46 -1.48 -2.62 8.12
N GLY A 47 -1.32 -2.99 6.84
CA GLY A 47 -1.96 -2.33 5.71
C GLY A 47 -3.08 -3.19 5.12
N SER A 48 -4.07 -2.56 4.50
CA SER A 48 -5.15 -3.24 3.79
C SER A 48 -5.66 -2.36 2.64
N SER A 49 -6.14 -3.01 1.57
CA SER A 49 -6.89 -2.36 0.49
C SER A 49 -8.36 -2.81 0.45
N LEU A 50 -8.79 -3.65 1.40
CA LEU A 50 -10.17 -4.13 1.49
C LEU A 50 -11.09 -3.00 1.97
N ALA A 51 -12.13 -2.68 1.21
CA ALA A 51 -13.02 -1.56 1.46
C ALA A 51 -13.61 -1.56 2.89
N ASN A 52 -14.10 -2.70 3.36
CA ASN A 52 -14.65 -2.85 4.71
C ASN A 52 -13.61 -2.63 5.82
N VAL A 53 -12.36 -3.03 5.59
CA VAL A 53 -11.25 -2.80 6.55
C VAL A 53 -10.88 -1.32 6.58
N MET A 54 -10.81 -0.68 5.41
CA MET A 54 -10.51 0.76 5.31
C MET A 54 -11.60 1.62 5.93
N GLU A 55 -12.88 1.25 5.75
CA GLU A 55 -14.00 1.93 6.40
C GLU A 55 -13.93 1.84 7.93
N ASN A 56 -13.62 0.66 8.46
CA ASN A 56 -13.42 0.48 9.90
C ASN A 56 -12.25 1.31 10.44
N ILE A 57 -11.11 1.34 9.73
CA ILE A 57 -9.95 2.18 10.12
C ILE A 57 -10.34 3.67 10.15
N ARG A 58 -11.08 4.15 9.14
CA ARG A 58 -11.56 5.55 9.10
C ARG A 58 -12.48 5.85 10.28
N SER A 59 -13.44 4.97 10.56
CA SER A 59 -14.36 5.12 11.70
C SER A 59 -13.63 5.15 13.05
N LEU A 60 -12.57 4.34 13.21
CA LEU A 60 -11.73 4.39 14.41
C LEU A 60 -10.92 5.69 14.49
N ALA A 61 -10.41 6.19 13.37
CA ALA A 61 -9.63 7.43 13.31
C ALA A 61 -10.48 8.70 13.61
N GLU A 62 -11.79 8.64 13.37
CA GLU A 62 -12.72 9.70 13.78
C GLU A 62 -12.96 9.76 15.29
N GLN A 63 -12.83 8.64 15.98
CA GLN A 63 -13.13 8.49 17.40
C GLN A 63 -11.90 8.56 18.31
N TYR A 64 -10.75 8.11 17.79
CA TYR A 64 -9.50 7.97 18.56
C TYR A 64 -8.32 8.51 17.77
N PRO A 65 -7.28 9.07 18.45
CA PRO A 65 -6.00 9.34 17.80
C PRO A 65 -5.42 8.04 17.22
N LEU A 66 -5.38 7.94 15.88
CA LEU A 66 -4.91 6.77 15.16
C LEU A 66 -3.75 7.14 14.24
N TYR A 67 -2.67 6.40 14.35
CA TYR A 67 -1.46 6.59 13.56
C TYR A 67 -1.00 5.25 12.96
N ALA A 68 -0.48 5.30 11.75
CA ALA A 68 0.17 4.19 11.07
C ALA A 68 1.65 4.54 10.85
N PRO A 69 2.56 4.20 11.78
CA PRO A 69 3.97 4.52 11.64
C PRO A 69 4.56 3.93 10.36
N ASP A 70 5.24 4.74 9.55
CA ASP A 70 5.98 4.28 8.38
C ASP A 70 7.29 3.65 8.85
N VAL A 71 7.32 2.33 8.90
CA VAL A 71 8.51 1.55 9.27
C VAL A 71 8.92 0.64 8.12
N PRO A 72 10.21 0.60 7.73
CA PRO A 72 10.66 -0.27 6.67
C PRO A 72 10.46 -1.75 7.05
N VAL A 73 9.91 -2.53 6.14
CA VAL A 73 9.67 -3.98 6.33
C VAL A 73 10.98 -4.75 6.30
N CYS A 74 11.94 -4.30 5.48
CA CYS A 74 13.27 -4.90 5.36
C CYS A 74 14.33 -3.83 5.13
N GLY A 75 15.41 -3.88 5.91
CA GLY A 75 16.57 -2.99 5.78
C GLY A 75 16.26 -1.50 5.85
N GLY A 76 17.28 -0.70 5.76
CA GLY A 76 17.13 0.75 5.58
C GLY A 76 16.98 1.57 6.87
N GLU A 77 17.11 2.86 6.70
CA GLU A 77 16.95 3.85 7.75
C GLU A 77 15.49 4.30 7.83
N LEU A 78 15.08 4.76 9.02
CA LEU A 78 13.77 5.37 9.20
C LEU A 78 13.74 6.75 8.54
N PHE A 79 12.67 7.05 7.83
CA PHE A 79 12.38 8.41 7.38
C PHE A 79 11.84 9.21 8.58
N ASP A 80 12.75 9.62 9.46
CA ASP A 80 12.41 10.43 10.63
C ASP A 80 12.78 11.92 10.45
N ILE A 81 12.51 12.73 11.48
CA ILE A 81 12.78 14.16 11.44
C ILE A 81 14.29 14.47 11.28
N GLY A 82 15.17 13.59 11.73
CA GLY A 82 16.61 13.70 11.54
C GLY A 82 16.96 13.56 10.06
N PHE A 83 16.55 12.46 9.46
CA PHE A 83 16.72 12.20 8.02
C PHE A 83 16.10 13.32 7.16
N TYR A 84 14.90 13.78 7.50
CA TYR A 84 14.26 14.88 6.78
C TYR A 84 15.10 16.15 6.79
N ARG A 85 15.60 16.56 7.95
CA ARG A 85 16.44 17.78 8.09
C ARG A 85 17.77 17.67 7.35
N GLU A 86 18.42 16.53 7.41
CA GLU A 86 19.69 16.27 6.72
C GLU A 86 19.52 16.28 5.19
N ASN A 87 18.36 15.88 4.68
CA ASN A 87 18.08 15.76 3.26
C ASN A 87 17.13 16.85 2.72
N LEU A 88 16.83 17.90 3.48
CA LEU A 88 15.83 18.92 3.14
C LEU A 88 16.03 19.49 1.73
N SER A 89 17.26 19.86 1.37
CA SER A 89 17.56 20.43 0.05
C SER A 89 17.29 19.46 -1.11
N LEU A 90 17.50 18.14 -0.89
CA LEU A 90 17.21 17.11 -1.88
C LEU A 90 15.71 16.87 -2.01
N ILE A 91 14.99 16.90 -0.89
CA ILE A 91 13.52 16.75 -0.84
C ILE A 91 12.87 17.94 -1.56
N GLU A 92 13.29 19.16 -1.27
CA GLU A 92 12.80 20.36 -1.96
C GLU A 92 13.11 20.32 -3.46
N LYS A 93 14.32 19.91 -3.85
CA LYS A 93 14.68 19.71 -5.24
C LYS A 93 13.80 18.64 -5.91
N ALA A 94 13.58 17.50 -5.27
CA ALA A 94 12.70 16.45 -5.79
C ALA A 94 11.28 16.97 -6.03
N ARG A 95 10.74 17.77 -5.08
CA ARG A 95 9.45 18.42 -5.20
C ARG A 95 9.32 19.25 -6.48
N THR A 96 10.37 19.96 -6.88
CA THR A 96 10.35 20.81 -8.09
C THR A 96 10.33 20.02 -9.40
N LEU A 97 10.62 18.71 -9.37
CA LEU A 97 10.61 17.85 -10.55
C LEU A 97 9.21 17.39 -10.96
N PHE A 98 8.22 17.53 -10.07
CA PHE A 98 6.83 17.18 -10.38
C PHE A 98 6.19 18.20 -11.33
N ALA A 99 5.48 17.69 -12.34
CA ALA A 99 4.96 18.50 -13.45
C ALA A 99 3.82 19.44 -13.04
N ASP A 100 3.01 19.08 -12.04
CA ASP A 100 1.79 19.77 -11.68
C ASP A 100 1.64 19.96 -10.16
N ASP A 101 0.71 20.84 -9.75
CA ASP A 101 0.49 21.19 -8.35
C ASP A 101 -0.14 20.04 -7.55
N LEU A 102 -0.97 19.20 -8.19
CA LEU A 102 -1.55 18.03 -7.52
C LEU A 102 -0.45 17.04 -7.13
N SER A 103 0.47 16.73 -8.04
CA SER A 103 1.61 15.85 -7.76
C SER A 103 2.51 16.42 -6.66
N ARG A 104 2.72 17.74 -6.63
CA ARG A 104 3.46 18.42 -5.54
C ARG A 104 2.74 18.32 -4.20
N SER A 105 1.42 18.50 -4.19
CA SER A 105 0.60 18.35 -2.97
C SER A 105 0.65 16.91 -2.44
N VAL A 106 0.48 15.91 -3.31
CA VAL A 106 0.60 14.50 -2.93
C VAL A 106 1.98 14.18 -2.37
N PHE A 107 3.05 14.74 -2.96
CA PHE A 107 4.40 14.58 -2.43
C PHE A 107 4.53 15.17 -1.01
N ASP A 108 4.02 16.38 -0.78
CA ASP A 108 4.03 17.05 0.53
C ASP A 108 3.24 16.25 1.58
N ASP A 109 2.09 15.68 1.19
CA ASP A 109 1.26 14.82 2.04
C ASP A 109 1.99 13.51 2.41
N ILE A 110 2.67 12.87 1.46
CA ILE A 110 3.47 11.66 1.72
C ILE A 110 4.61 11.96 2.70
N ILE A 111 5.31 13.08 2.55
CA ILE A 111 6.36 13.51 3.50
C ILE A 111 5.75 13.73 4.90
N SER A 112 4.60 14.40 4.96
CA SER A 112 3.89 14.67 6.22
C SER A 112 3.43 13.38 6.89
N TYR A 113 2.89 12.43 6.12
CA TYR A 113 2.56 11.09 6.60
C TYR A 113 3.78 10.34 7.14
N LYS A 114 4.88 10.29 6.40
CA LYS A 114 6.12 9.61 6.83
C LYS A 114 6.67 10.14 8.14
N LEU A 115 6.57 11.44 8.37
CA LEU A 115 7.05 12.08 9.60
C LEU A 115 6.10 11.91 10.79
N SER A 116 4.79 11.89 10.55
CA SER A 116 3.77 11.90 11.61
C SER A 116 3.10 10.56 11.85
N GLY A 117 3.04 9.68 10.84
CA GLY A 117 2.19 8.50 10.85
C GLY A 117 0.69 8.79 10.76
N ASN A 118 0.31 10.05 10.54
CA ASN A 118 -1.11 10.44 10.47
C ASN A 118 -1.69 10.05 9.11
N ILE A 119 -2.64 9.10 9.12
CA ILE A 119 -3.25 8.56 7.90
C ILE A 119 -4.13 9.56 7.15
N SER A 120 -4.52 10.69 7.75
CA SER A 120 -5.33 11.70 7.07
C SER A 120 -4.63 12.29 5.85
N TYR A 121 -3.31 12.36 5.85
CA TYR A 121 -2.53 12.80 4.70
C TYR A 121 -2.64 11.86 3.48
N LEU A 122 -2.97 10.59 3.69
CA LEU A 122 -3.11 9.62 2.60
C LEU A 122 -4.44 9.73 1.86
N HIS A 123 -5.44 10.43 2.42
CA HIS A 123 -6.75 10.58 1.78
C HIS A 123 -6.72 11.47 0.53
N HIS A 124 -5.84 12.46 0.48
CA HIS A 124 -5.71 13.35 -0.68
C HIS A 124 -4.98 12.68 -1.86
N ALA A 125 -4.24 11.60 -1.59
CA ALA A 125 -3.48 10.85 -2.60
C ALA A 125 -4.32 9.73 -3.28
N ASP A 126 -5.60 9.58 -2.90
CA ASP A 126 -6.45 8.50 -3.38
C ASP A 126 -7.08 8.89 -4.73
N SER A 127 -6.35 8.65 -5.80
CA SER A 127 -6.89 8.72 -7.17
C SER A 127 -7.24 7.32 -7.65
N PRO A 128 -8.39 7.11 -8.33
CA PRO A 128 -8.70 5.83 -8.94
C PRO A 128 -7.55 5.41 -9.87
N LYS A 129 -6.91 4.29 -9.57
CA LYS A 129 -5.70 3.82 -10.26
C LYS A 129 -5.87 3.81 -11.79
N ARG A 130 -7.05 3.39 -12.26
CA ARG A 130 -7.37 3.34 -13.69
C ARG A 130 -7.39 4.74 -14.32
N GLU A 131 -7.98 5.72 -13.66
CA GLU A 131 -8.04 7.11 -14.15
C GLU A 131 -6.66 7.74 -14.21
N ALA A 132 -5.85 7.54 -13.15
CA ALA A 132 -4.47 7.99 -13.12
C ALA A 132 -3.65 7.35 -14.25
N LEU A 133 -3.77 6.03 -14.43
CA LEU A 133 -3.05 5.29 -15.47
C LEU A 133 -3.44 5.75 -16.89
N THR A 134 -4.74 5.85 -17.19
CA THR A 134 -5.22 6.28 -18.52
C THR A 134 -5.03 7.77 -18.77
N GLY A 135 -4.98 8.60 -17.73
CA GLY A 135 -4.66 10.02 -17.83
C GLY A 135 -3.20 10.29 -18.21
N VAL A 136 -2.27 9.47 -17.72
CA VAL A 136 -0.84 9.58 -18.02
C VAL A 136 -0.49 8.83 -19.32
N LEU A 137 -1.07 7.64 -19.53
CA LEU A 137 -0.81 6.76 -20.67
C LEU A 137 -1.92 6.92 -21.72
N SER A 138 -1.80 7.91 -22.60
CA SER A 138 -2.81 8.27 -23.60
C SER A 138 -2.59 7.61 -24.98
N GLY A 139 -1.63 6.68 -25.11
CA GLY A 139 -1.26 6.06 -26.38
C GLY A 139 -2.09 4.81 -26.74
N SER A 140 -2.07 4.46 -28.03
CA SER A 140 -2.54 3.16 -28.51
C SER A 140 -1.43 2.13 -28.38
N TYR A 141 -1.38 1.44 -27.24
CA TYR A 141 -0.37 0.43 -26.96
C TYR A 141 -0.79 -0.91 -27.53
N THR A 142 0.09 -1.59 -28.28
CA THR A 142 -0.17 -2.91 -28.87
C THR A 142 0.57 -4.03 -28.17
N ALA A 143 1.57 -3.70 -27.35
CA ALA A 143 2.34 -4.65 -26.58
C ALA A 143 2.56 -4.14 -25.13
N TYR A 144 2.64 -5.07 -24.19
CA TYR A 144 2.90 -4.81 -22.77
C TYR A 144 3.95 -5.78 -22.21
N ALA A 145 4.87 -5.27 -21.42
CA ALA A 145 5.84 -6.07 -20.70
C ALA A 145 5.62 -5.93 -19.18
N ASP A 146 5.51 -7.04 -18.48
CA ASP A 146 5.34 -7.10 -17.01
C ASP A 146 6.53 -7.79 -16.36
N LEU A 147 7.27 -7.07 -15.54
CA LEU A 147 8.45 -7.55 -14.83
C LEU A 147 8.08 -7.79 -13.35
N GLY A 148 7.78 -9.04 -12.99
CA GLY A 148 7.22 -9.42 -11.70
C GLY A 148 5.69 -9.48 -11.77
N ALA A 149 5.18 -10.22 -12.76
CA ALA A 149 3.75 -10.27 -13.08
C ALA A 149 2.88 -11.00 -12.04
N TYR A 150 3.49 -11.60 -11.02
CA TYR A 150 2.81 -12.31 -9.92
C TYR A 150 1.69 -13.23 -10.45
N THR A 151 0.45 -12.98 -10.09
CA THR A 151 -0.70 -13.80 -10.55
C THR A 151 -1.39 -13.23 -11.79
N GLY A 152 -0.83 -12.15 -12.38
CA GLY A 152 -1.37 -11.50 -13.58
C GLY A 152 -2.44 -10.45 -13.29
N ASP A 153 -2.51 -9.92 -12.07
CA ASP A 153 -3.44 -8.84 -11.70
C ASP A 153 -3.18 -7.57 -12.53
N THR A 154 -1.92 -7.16 -12.68
CA THR A 154 -1.51 -6.03 -13.53
C THR A 154 -1.75 -6.31 -15.01
N VAL A 155 -1.53 -7.54 -15.45
CA VAL A 155 -1.83 -7.96 -16.83
C VAL A 155 -3.31 -7.78 -17.16
N ARG A 156 -4.19 -8.26 -16.27
CA ARG A 156 -5.65 -8.11 -16.42
C ARG A 156 -6.06 -6.65 -16.48
N GLU A 157 -5.63 -5.85 -15.52
CA GLU A 157 -5.93 -4.41 -15.44
C GLU A 157 -5.45 -3.67 -16.70
N THR A 158 -4.27 -4.03 -17.21
CA THR A 158 -3.70 -3.40 -18.41
C THR A 158 -4.50 -3.74 -19.66
N VAL A 159 -4.90 -4.99 -19.84
CA VAL A 159 -5.73 -5.41 -20.98
C VAL A 159 -7.12 -4.74 -20.95
N GLU A 160 -7.72 -4.64 -19.77
CA GLU A 160 -9.01 -3.96 -19.57
C GLU A 160 -8.90 -2.44 -19.84
N SER A 161 -7.77 -1.83 -19.52
CA SER A 161 -7.54 -0.39 -19.70
C SER A 161 -7.11 -0.01 -21.12
N PHE A 162 -6.42 -0.91 -21.81
CA PHE A 162 -5.87 -0.68 -23.16
C PHE A 162 -6.28 -1.80 -24.14
N PRO A 163 -7.50 -1.73 -24.69
CA PRO A 163 -8.06 -2.80 -25.55
C PRO A 163 -7.29 -3.04 -26.85
N SER A 164 -6.33 -2.18 -27.21
CA SER A 164 -5.47 -2.34 -28.39
C SER A 164 -4.28 -3.29 -28.18
N ILE A 165 -4.03 -3.76 -26.96
CA ILE A 165 -2.96 -4.71 -26.64
C ILE A 165 -3.23 -6.05 -27.35
N ARG A 166 -2.19 -6.59 -28.02
CA ARG A 166 -2.20 -7.87 -28.73
C ARG A 166 -1.04 -8.77 -28.32
N GLU A 167 -0.08 -8.23 -27.59
CA GLU A 167 1.08 -8.99 -27.15
C GLU A 167 1.42 -8.66 -25.71
N ILE A 168 1.67 -9.70 -24.90
CA ILE A 168 2.12 -9.61 -23.50
C ILE A 168 3.40 -10.42 -23.36
N VAL A 169 4.41 -9.83 -22.72
CA VAL A 169 5.63 -10.50 -22.29
C VAL A 169 5.70 -10.37 -20.77
N ALA A 170 5.57 -11.46 -20.04
CA ALA A 170 5.53 -11.40 -18.59
C ALA A 170 6.58 -12.31 -17.92
N PHE A 171 7.15 -11.83 -16.82
CA PHE A 171 8.20 -12.49 -16.06
C PHE A 171 7.72 -12.69 -14.63
N GLU A 172 7.76 -13.93 -14.14
CA GLU A 172 7.41 -14.27 -12.74
C GLU A 172 8.24 -15.48 -12.27
N PRO A 173 9.18 -15.28 -11.32
CA PRO A 173 10.08 -16.34 -10.88
C PRO A 173 9.43 -17.39 -9.98
N SER A 174 8.35 -17.03 -9.28
CA SER A 174 7.72 -17.88 -8.26
C SER A 174 6.76 -18.89 -8.88
N ALA A 175 6.99 -20.18 -8.69
CA ALA A 175 6.24 -21.24 -9.37
C ALA A 175 4.71 -21.18 -9.16
N LYS A 176 4.22 -20.90 -7.94
CA LYS A 176 2.77 -20.82 -7.67
C LYS A 176 2.09 -19.61 -8.33
N PRO A 177 2.63 -18.37 -8.21
CA PRO A 177 2.13 -17.24 -8.98
C PRO A 177 2.20 -17.45 -10.49
N TYR A 178 3.30 -17.99 -11.01
CA TYR A 178 3.47 -18.28 -12.43
C TYR A 178 2.37 -19.21 -13.00
N GLN A 179 1.98 -20.24 -12.27
CA GLN A 179 0.88 -21.13 -12.67
C GLN A 179 -0.45 -20.36 -12.81
N LYS A 180 -0.74 -19.44 -11.89
CA LYS A 180 -1.95 -18.60 -11.95
C LYS A 180 -1.88 -17.60 -13.11
N LEU A 181 -0.72 -16.99 -13.33
CA LEU A 181 -0.45 -16.11 -14.47
C LEU A 181 -0.68 -16.86 -15.79
N THR A 182 -0.18 -18.09 -15.92
CA THR A 182 -0.38 -18.94 -17.10
C THR A 182 -1.87 -19.19 -17.34
N ALA A 183 -2.59 -19.62 -16.30
CA ALA A 183 -4.03 -19.86 -16.39
C ALA A 183 -4.83 -18.61 -16.78
N LEU A 184 -4.45 -17.44 -16.27
CA LEU A 184 -5.04 -16.16 -16.70
C LEU A 184 -4.77 -15.90 -18.19
N CYS A 185 -3.52 -16.02 -18.62
CA CYS A 185 -3.14 -15.72 -20.01
C CYS A 185 -3.82 -16.63 -21.04
N GLU A 186 -4.15 -17.88 -20.66
CA GLU A 186 -4.93 -18.80 -21.49
C GLU A 186 -6.39 -18.34 -21.70
N THR A 187 -6.90 -17.45 -20.85
CA THR A 187 -8.25 -16.87 -21.00
C THR A 187 -8.29 -15.58 -21.84
N LEU A 188 -7.13 -15.05 -22.24
CA LEU A 188 -7.06 -13.78 -22.96
C LEU A 188 -7.15 -14.00 -24.48
N ASP A 189 -8.36 -14.03 -24.99
CA ASP A 189 -8.62 -14.24 -26.41
C ASP A 189 -8.00 -13.16 -27.30
N GLY A 190 -7.31 -13.58 -28.38
CA GLY A 190 -6.71 -12.68 -29.35
C GLY A 190 -5.44 -11.95 -28.86
N ILE A 191 -4.90 -12.31 -27.70
CA ILE A 191 -3.66 -11.75 -27.15
C ILE A 191 -2.58 -12.84 -27.11
N ARG A 192 -1.42 -12.54 -27.69
CA ARG A 192 -0.25 -13.43 -27.62
C ARG A 192 0.49 -13.22 -26.31
N CYS A 193 0.50 -14.22 -25.45
CA CYS A 193 1.27 -14.20 -24.20
C CYS A 193 2.56 -14.99 -24.32
N ARG A 194 3.67 -14.36 -23.94
CA ARG A 194 4.99 -15.01 -23.76
C ARG A 194 5.37 -14.90 -22.29
N LEU A 195 5.45 -16.02 -21.61
CA LEU A 195 5.66 -16.10 -20.15
C LEU A 195 7.02 -16.70 -19.84
N TYR A 196 7.73 -16.12 -18.90
CA TYR A 196 9.06 -16.54 -18.49
C TYR A 196 9.13 -16.73 -16.97
N PRO A 197 9.52 -17.96 -16.48
CA PRO A 197 9.66 -18.24 -15.05
C PRO A 197 11.01 -17.75 -14.51
N LEU A 198 11.32 -16.46 -14.71
CA LEU A 198 12.59 -15.84 -14.31
C LEU A 198 12.40 -14.35 -14.01
N CYS A 199 13.43 -13.73 -13.35
CA CYS A 199 13.50 -12.31 -13.07
C CYS A 199 14.37 -11.61 -14.11
#